data_59645e379a613bdacfdd2ac90e59719a
#
_entry.id   59645e379a613bdacfdd2ac90e59719a
#
_cell.length_a   1.000
_cell.length_b   1.000
_cell.length_c   1.000
_cell.angle_alpha   90.00
_cell.angle_beta   90.00
_cell.angle_gamma   90.00
#
_symmetry.space_group_name_H-M   'P 1'
#
loop_
_entity.id
_entity.type
_entity.pdbx_description
1 polymer ?
#
loop_
_entity_poly.entity_id
_entity_poly.type
_entity_poly.pdbx_seq_one_letter_code
_entity_poly.pdbx_strand_id
1 'polypeptide(L)'
;MTRRPDNEIGLARQAIGLGLEKYDAIGQFRPKQKLTFRPARKEDGELVKVELDIDATGYVSGIPNSAFSTPRELGKILSAAPQCQQCVAKQLFRYYTGRHENARDAVVIDRAFADFRSSGFHFRELMVSLLKWSVFPPES
;
A
#
# COMPACT_ATOMS: atom_id res chain seq x y z
N MET A 1 -1.75 -3.31 -31.23
CA MET A 1 -1.18 -4.18 -30.18
C MET A 1 -1.67 -3.65 -28.84
N THR A 2 -2.81 -4.13 -28.37
CA THR A 2 -3.51 -3.67 -27.15
C THR A 2 -2.78 -4.24 -25.94
N ARG A 3 -2.16 -3.37 -25.11
CA ARG A 3 -1.61 -3.74 -23.81
C ARG A 3 -2.71 -4.34 -22.94
N ARG A 4 -2.52 -5.56 -22.46
CA ARG A 4 -3.44 -6.21 -21.52
C ARG A 4 -3.45 -5.45 -20.20
N PRO A 5 -4.61 -5.19 -19.59
CA PRO A 5 -4.73 -4.51 -18.30
C PRO A 5 -4.03 -5.24 -17.14
N ASP A 6 -3.78 -6.54 -17.30
CA ASP A 6 -3.10 -7.37 -16.29
C ASP A 6 -1.63 -6.96 -16.06
N ASN A 7 -0.99 -6.32 -17.05
CA ASN A 7 0.38 -5.82 -16.92
C ASN A 7 0.48 -4.56 -16.03
N GLU A 8 -0.58 -3.74 -15.98
CA GLU A 8 -0.56 -2.52 -15.16
C GLU A 8 -0.68 -2.82 -13.66
N ILE A 9 -1.45 -3.85 -13.30
CA ILE A 9 -1.56 -4.30 -11.90
C ILE A 9 -0.25 -4.93 -11.41
N GLY A 10 0.43 -5.67 -12.28
CA GLY A 10 1.74 -6.25 -11.98
C GLY A 10 2.82 -5.20 -11.78
N LEU A 11 2.86 -4.18 -12.64
CA LEU A 11 3.81 -3.07 -12.56
C LEU A 11 3.58 -2.18 -11.34
N ALA A 12 2.32 -1.92 -10.96
CA ALA A 12 1.99 -1.14 -9.77
C ALA A 12 2.41 -1.87 -8.47
N ARG A 13 2.26 -3.19 -8.41
CA ARG A 13 2.74 -4.00 -7.27
C ARG A 13 4.26 -4.01 -7.19
N GLN A 14 4.95 -4.10 -8.33
CA GLN A 14 6.40 -4.02 -8.39
C GLN A 14 6.92 -2.65 -7.94
N ALA A 15 6.28 -1.55 -8.35
CA ALA A 15 6.70 -0.20 -7.98
C ALA A 15 6.70 0.03 -6.45
N ILE A 16 5.68 -0.43 -5.72
CA ILE A 16 5.64 -0.32 -4.25
C ILE A 16 6.74 -1.19 -3.60
N GLY A 17 6.95 -2.41 -4.10
CA GLY A 17 8.00 -3.31 -3.62
C GLY A 17 9.40 -2.73 -3.83
N LEU A 18 9.68 -2.16 -5.00
CA LEU A 18 10.95 -1.51 -5.32
C LEU A 18 11.28 -0.36 -4.35
N GLY A 19 10.27 0.40 -3.90
CA GLY A 19 10.45 1.46 -2.92
C GLY A 19 11.01 1.02 -1.56
N LEU A 20 10.96 -0.30 -1.27
CA LEU A 20 11.50 -0.90 -0.05
C LEU A 20 12.83 -1.61 -0.27
N GLU A 21 13.35 -1.71 -1.49
CA GLU A 21 14.58 -2.47 -1.80
C GLU A 21 15.84 -1.92 -1.12
N LYS A 22 15.84 -0.65 -0.70
CA LYS A 22 16.93 -0.07 0.10
C LYS A 22 16.99 -0.61 1.54
N TYR A 23 16.12 -1.53 1.91
CA TYR A 23 16.12 -2.19 3.20
C TYR A 23 16.29 -3.69 3.02
N ASP A 24 17.15 -4.30 3.82
CA ASP A 24 17.34 -5.75 3.82
C ASP A 24 16.26 -6.48 4.65
N ALA A 25 16.37 -7.80 4.73
CA ALA A 25 15.40 -8.65 5.44
C ALA A 25 15.27 -8.36 6.95
N ILE A 26 16.27 -7.68 7.54
CA ILE A 26 16.26 -7.27 8.95
C ILE A 26 15.99 -5.77 9.12
N GLY A 27 15.61 -5.07 8.03
CA GLY A 27 15.29 -3.64 8.06
C GLY A 27 16.50 -2.70 8.05
N GLN A 28 17.72 -3.20 7.81
CA GLN A 28 18.91 -2.37 7.70
C GLN A 28 18.95 -1.66 6.35
N PHE A 29 19.26 -0.35 6.37
CA PHE A 29 19.36 0.45 5.15
C PHE A 29 20.60 0.07 4.34
N ARG A 30 20.38 -0.24 3.04
CA ARG A 30 21.42 -0.56 2.07
C ARG A 30 21.21 0.20 0.76
N PRO A 31 22.02 1.21 0.46
CA PRO A 31 21.85 1.99 -0.78
C PRO A 31 22.37 1.24 -2.02
N LYS A 32 23.20 0.20 -1.82
CA LYS A 32 23.81 -0.57 -2.90
C LYS A 32 23.55 -2.06 -2.76
N GLN A 33 23.37 -2.72 -3.90
CA GLN A 33 23.28 -4.16 -3.99
C GLN A 33 24.65 -4.72 -4.42
N LYS A 34 25.16 -5.68 -3.65
CA LYS A 34 26.39 -6.43 -4.00
C LYS A 34 26.00 -7.70 -4.73
N LEU A 35 26.36 -7.77 -5.99
CA LEU A 35 26.18 -8.97 -6.80
C LEU A 35 27.53 -9.67 -6.95
N THR A 36 27.50 -10.98 -6.77
CA THR A 36 28.67 -11.84 -7.04
C THR A 36 28.22 -12.89 -8.04
N PHE A 37 28.83 -12.90 -9.21
CA PHE A 37 28.50 -13.86 -10.25
C PHE A 37 29.76 -14.37 -10.94
N ARG A 38 29.65 -15.54 -11.55
CA ARG A 38 30.69 -16.13 -12.39
C ARG A 38 30.34 -15.82 -13.85
N PRO A 39 31.23 -15.20 -14.62
CA PRO A 39 30.97 -14.93 -16.03
C PRO A 39 30.80 -16.24 -16.81
N ALA A 40 29.76 -16.34 -17.65
CA ALA A 40 29.39 -17.56 -18.38
C ALA A 40 30.46 -18.06 -19.39
N ARG A 41 31.46 -17.23 -19.73
CA ARG A 41 32.51 -17.56 -20.71
C ARG A 41 33.79 -18.12 -20.09
N LYS A 42 33.90 -18.22 -18.76
CA LYS A 42 35.11 -18.77 -18.10
C LYS A 42 34.64 -19.76 -17.02
N GLU A 43 34.73 -21.04 -17.31
CA GLU A 43 34.40 -22.11 -16.34
C GLU A 43 35.29 -22.05 -15.09
N ASP A 44 36.58 -21.60 -15.25
CA ASP A 44 37.52 -21.38 -14.15
C ASP A 44 37.69 -19.88 -13.80
N GLY A 45 36.70 -19.03 -14.15
CA GLY A 45 36.77 -17.59 -13.97
C GLY A 45 36.63 -17.16 -12.51
N GLU A 46 37.46 -16.18 -12.14
CA GLU A 46 37.35 -15.47 -10.86
C GLU A 46 35.94 -14.88 -10.68
N LEU A 47 35.43 -14.94 -9.44
CA LEU A 47 34.14 -14.33 -9.08
C LEU A 47 34.19 -12.81 -9.26
N VAL A 48 33.32 -12.29 -10.11
CA VAL A 48 33.18 -10.86 -10.30
C VAL A 48 32.20 -10.32 -9.29
N LYS A 49 32.66 -9.33 -8.52
CA LYS A 49 31.85 -8.58 -7.55
C LYS A 49 31.49 -7.24 -8.17
N VAL A 50 30.21 -6.96 -8.27
CA VAL A 50 29.70 -5.68 -8.77
C VAL A 50 28.81 -5.06 -7.72
N GLU A 51 29.00 -3.75 -7.49
CA GLU A 51 28.11 -2.95 -6.65
C GLU A 51 27.24 -2.10 -7.56
N LEU A 52 25.92 -2.23 -7.42
CA LEU A 52 24.92 -1.44 -8.16
C LEU A 52 24.15 -0.56 -7.18
N ASP A 53 23.92 0.67 -7.56
CA ASP A 53 23.02 1.56 -6.80
C ASP A 53 21.59 1.05 -6.93
N ILE A 54 20.87 1.04 -5.79
CA ILE A 54 19.47 0.61 -5.77
C ILE A 54 18.59 1.80 -6.10
N ASP A 55 17.86 1.71 -7.23
CA ASP A 55 16.81 2.67 -7.56
C ASP A 55 15.50 2.24 -6.88
N ALA A 56 15.12 2.95 -5.83
CA ALA A 56 13.90 2.73 -5.07
C ALA A 56 12.80 3.73 -5.44
N THR A 57 12.87 4.35 -6.63
CA THR A 57 11.81 5.23 -7.09
C THR A 57 10.58 4.42 -7.50
N GLY A 58 9.41 4.91 -7.12
CA GLY A 58 8.15 4.27 -7.45
C GLY A 58 7.00 5.26 -7.49
N TYR A 59 5.84 4.79 -7.89
CA TYR A 59 4.60 5.54 -7.83
C TYR A 59 3.43 4.62 -7.46
N VAL A 60 2.36 5.20 -6.93
CA VAL A 60 1.15 4.43 -6.59
C VAL A 60 0.13 4.59 -7.72
N SER A 61 -0.20 3.50 -8.39
CA SER A 61 -1.20 3.49 -9.45
C SER A 61 -2.57 3.97 -8.94
N GLY A 62 -3.22 4.83 -9.71
CA GLY A 62 -4.52 5.41 -9.34
C GLY A 62 -4.46 6.58 -8.36
N ILE A 63 -3.27 7.02 -7.93
CA ILE A 63 -3.07 8.22 -7.12
C ILE A 63 -2.21 9.21 -7.91
N PRO A 64 -2.74 10.37 -8.32
CA PRO A 64 -1.96 11.39 -9.01
C PRO A 64 -0.81 11.90 -8.14
N ASN A 65 0.31 12.27 -8.77
CA ASN A 65 1.49 12.83 -8.10
C ASN A 65 2.01 11.97 -6.93
N SER A 66 1.95 10.65 -7.08
CA SER A 66 2.30 9.67 -6.05
C SER A 66 3.73 9.14 -6.18
N ALA A 67 4.63 9.89 -6.82
CA ALA A 67 6.03 9.51 -6.90
C ALA A 67 6.67 9.53 -5.51
N PHE A 68 7.45 8.51 -5.19
CA PHE A 68 8.17 8.38 -3.92
C PHE A 68 9.52 7.70 -4.15
N SER A 69 10.44 7.90 -3.25
CA SER A 69 11.76 7.26 -3.20
C SER A 69 12.08 6.65 -1.84
N THR A 70 11.21 6.90 -0.86
CA THR A 70 11.36 6.41 0.51
C THR A 70 10.05 5.87 1.07
N PRO A 71 10.09 4.90 2.01
CA PRO A 71 8.89 4.41 2.69
C PRO A 71 8.12 5.51 3.42
N ARG A 72 8.82 6.52 3.93
CA ARG A 72 8.21 7.68 4.60
C ARG A 72 7.34 8.51 3.64
N GLU A 73 7.84 8.75 2.43
CA GLU A 73 7.09 9.45 1.38
C GLU A 73 5.87 8.63 0.95
N LEU A 74 6.05 7.33 0.72
CA LEU A 74 4.95 6.42 0.43
C LEU A 74 3.89 6.47 1.53
N GLY A 75 4.28 6.38 2.80
CA GLY A 75 3.36 6.47 3.93
C GLY A 75 2.56 7.78 3.95
N LYS A 76 3.18 8.91 3.65
CA LYS A 76 2.50 10.21 3.54
C LYS A 76 1.49 10.23 2.39
N ILE A 77 1.87 9.71 1.22
CA ILE A 77 0.98 9.62 0.05
C ILE A 77 -0.25 8.76 0.37
N LEU A 78 -0.05 7.57 0.93
CA LEU A 78 -1.12 6.65 1.27
C LEU A 78 -2.04 7.21 2.36
N SER A 79 -1.49 7.85 3.40
CA SER A 79 -2.29 8.43 4.47
C SER A 79 -3.14 9.62 4.01
N ALA A 80 -2.68 10.36 3.00
CA ALA A 80 -3.42 11.49 2.42
C ALA A 80 -4.44 11.06 1.36
N ALA A 81 -4.34 9.84 0.83
CA ALA A 81 -5.20 9.36 -0.25
C ALA A 81 -6.60 8.98 0.25
N PRO A 82 -7.69 9.62 -0.22
CA PRO A 82 -9.05 9.32 0.22
C PRO A 82 -9.43 7.83 0.05
N GLN A 83 -8.96 7.20 -1.02
CA GLN A 83 -9.18 5.76 -1.28
C GLN A 83 -8.60 4.88 -0.18
N CYS A 84 -7.41 5.21 0.30
CA CYS A 84 -6.74 4.47 1.37
C CYS A 84 -7.46 4.70 2.71
N GLN A 85 -7.85 5.94 3.01
CA GLN A 85 -8.60 6.29 4.21
C GLN A 85 -9.95 5.56 4.26
N GLN A 86 -10.70 5.54 3.15
CA GLN A 86 -11.96 4.81 3.06
C GLN A 86 -11.76 3.28 3.14
N CYS A 87 -10.65 2.78 2.59
CA CYS A 87 -10.30 1.37 2.68
C CYS A 87 -10.14 0.92 4.14
N VAL A 88 -9.57 1.75 5.02
CA VAL A 88 -9.44 1.46 6.46
C VAL A 88 -10.81 1.22 7.10
N ALA A 89 -11.80 2.08 6.81
CA ALA A 89 -13.15 1.90 7.34
C ALA A 89 -13.81 0.61 6.83
N LYS A 90 -13.65 0.29 5.54
CA LYS A 90 -14.16 -0.97 4.96
C LYS A 90 -13.49 -2.20 5.56
N GLN A 91 -12.18 -2.19 5.74
CA GLN A 91 -11.46 -3.33 6.31
C GLN A 91 -11.85 -3.55 7.77
N LEU A 92 -12.03 -2.49 8.55
CA LEU A 92 -12.50 -2.60 9.93
C LEU A 92 -13.94 -3.15 10.00
N PHE A 93 -14.82 -2.70 9.09
CA PHE A 93 -16.18 -3.25 8.97
C PHE A 93 -16.13 -4.77 8.69
N ARG A 94 -15.33 -5.21 7.72
CA ARG A 94 -15.16 -6.64 7.40
C ARG A 94 -14.62 -7.45 8.56
N TYR A 95 -13.63 -6.91 9.28
CA TYR A 95 -13.07 -7.54 10.45
C TYR A 95 -14.11 -7.72 11.56
N TYR A 96 -14.89 -6.67 11.83
CA TYR A 96 -15.91 -6.65 12.86
C TYR A 96 -17.10 -7.58 12.54
N THR A 97 -17.57 -7.57 11.28
CA THR A 97 -18.75 -8.35 10.86
C THR A 97 -18.42 -9.77 10.43
N GLY A 98 -17.15 -10.10 10.20
CA GLY A 98 -16.70 -11.39 9.67
C GLY A 98 -17.13 -11.64 8.21
N ARG A 99 -17.62 -10.63 7.50
CA ARG A 99 -18.10 -10.74 6.12
C ARG A 99 -17.75 -9.53 5.27
N HIS A 100 -17.86 -9.67 3.97
CA HIS A 100 -17.79 -8.54 3.05
C HIS A 100 -19.05 -7.67 3.15
N GLU A 101 -18.88 -6.38 2.85
CA GLU A 101 -19.95 -5.41 2.74
C GLU A 101 -20.88 -5.72 1.55
N ASN A 102 -22.14 -5.40 1.70
CA ASN A 102 -23.14 -5.39 0.64
C ASN A 102 -23.68 -3.97 0.41
N ALA A 103 -24.57 -3.78 -0.54
CA ALA A 103 -25.11 -2.45 -0.88
C ALA A 103 -25.79 -1.74 0.29
N ARG A 104 -26.39 -2.46 1.23
CA ARG A 104 -27.06 -1.89 2.42
C ARG A 104 -26.06 -1.39 3.46
N ASP A 105 -24.88 -1.97 3.51
CA ASP A 105 -23.82 -1.60 4.46
C ASP A 105 -23.12 -0.29 4.04
N ALA A 106 -23.26 0.15 2.80
CA ALA A 106 -22.61 1.35 2.28
C ALA A 106 -22.93 2.58 3.14
N VAL A 107 -24.20 2.76 3.52
CA VAL A 107 -24.63 3.89 4.36
C VAL A 107 -23.95 3.88 5.73
N VAL A 108 -23.84 2.71 6.35
CA VAL A 108 -23.17 2.54 7.66
C VAL A 108 -21.67 2.88 7.54
N ILE A 109 -21.01 2.37 6.50
CA ILE A 109 -19.59 2.58 6.27
C ILE A 109 -19.31 4.07 5.97
N ASP A 110 -20.13 4.70 5.13
CA ASP A 110 -19.95 6.11 4.76
C ASP A 110 -20.17 7.05 5.96
N ARG A 111 -21.15 6.78 6.82
CA ARG A 111 -21.37 7.52 8.06
C ARG A 111 -20.20 7.35 9.04
N ALA A 112 -19.78 6.11 9.27
CA ALA A 112 -18.63 5.85 10.13
C ALA A 112 -17.34 6.48 9.58
N PHE A 113 -17.18 6.51 8.27
CA PHE A 113 -16.05 7.18 7.65
C PHE A 113 -16.13 8.71 7.80
N ALA A 114 -17.31 9.31 7.71
CA ALA A 114 -17.50 10.74 7.97
C ALA A 114 -17.13 11.11 9.41
N ASP A 115 -17.59 10.33 10.39
CA ASP A 115 -17.24 10.52 11.80
C ASP A 115 -15.72 10.35 12.03
N PHE A 116 -15.10 9.36 11.39
CA PHE A 116 -13.66 9.14 11.44
C PHE A 116 -12.86 10.34 10.92
N ARG A 117 -13.28 10.92 9.79
CA ARG A 117 -12.64 12.14 9.26
C ARG A 117 -12.83 13.32 10.18
N SER A 118 -14.04 13.55 10.70
CA SER A 118 -14.35 14.68 11.58
C SER A 118 -13.60 14.63 12.90
N SER A 119 -13.28 13.42 13.39
CA SER A 119 -12.45 13.20 14.58
C SER A 119 -10.95 13.41 14.36
N GLY A 120 -10.50 13.76 13.14
CA GLY A 120 -9.08 13.82 12.82
C GLY A 120 -8.42 12.45 12.65
N PHE A 121 -9.17 11.48 12.15
CA PHE A 121 -8.74 10.10 11.91
C PHE A 121 -8.38 9.33 13.19
N HIS A 122 -9.10 9.57 14.28
CA HIS A 122 -8.97 8.79 15.52
C HIS A 122 -9.60 7.41 15.35
N PHE A 123 -8.78 6.36 15.33
CA PHE A 123 -9.21 4.98 15.07
C PHE A 123 -10.28 4.48 16.06
N ARG A 124 -10.21 4.91 17.32
CA ARG A 124 -11.23 4.61 18.34
C ARG A 124 -12.61 5.11 17.92
N GLU A 125 -12.69 6.33 17.37
CA GLU A 125 -13.95 6.91 16.92
C GLU A 125 -14.54 6.13 15.75
N LEU A 126 -13.69 5.64 14.83
CA LEU A 126 -14.13 4.75 13.76
C LEU A 126 -14.76 3.46 14.30
N MET A 127 -14.15 2.83 15.31
CA MET A 127 -14.69 1.63 15.94
C MET A 127 -16.05 1.89 16.60
N VAL A 128 -16.16 2.96 17.38
CA VAL A 128 -17.41 3.36 18.05
C VAL A 128 -18.50 3.69 17.03
N SER A 129 -18.16 4.42 15.97
CA SER A 129 -19.09 4.78 14.90
C SER A 129 -19.61 3.58 14.13
N LEU A 130 -18.74 2.62 13.78
CA LEU A 130 -19.18 1.40 13.12
C LEU A 130 -20.15 0.60 13.99
N LEU A 131 -19.89 0.47 15.29
CA LEU A 131 -20.81 -0.17 16.23
C LEU A 131 -22.14 0.58 16.31
N LYS A 132 -22.09 1.89 16.51
CA LYS A 132 -23.27 2.74 16.62
C LYS A 132 -24.17 2.60 15.40
N TRP A 133 -23.62 2.79 14.21
CA TRP A 133 -24.41 2.77 12.97
C TRP A 133 -24.83 1.38 12.53
N SER A 134 -24.14 0.30 13.01
CA SER A 134 -24.59 -1.08 12.79
C SER A 134 -25.79 -1.45 13.65
N VAL A 135 -25.89 -0.90 14.87
CA VAL A 135 -27.00 -1.16 15.80
C VAL A 135 -28.18 -0.22 15.55
N PHE A 136 -27.88 1.04 15.25
CA PHE A 136 -28.86 2.11 14.99
C PHE A 136 -28.62 2.68 13.59
N PRO A 137 -29.06 1.96 12.54
CA PRO A 137 -28.87 2.45 11.18
C PRO A 137 -29.59 3.79 10.99
N PRO A 138 -29.01 4.75 10.24
CA PRO A 138 -29.69 6.00 9.95
C PRO A 138 -30.96 5.72 9.14
N GLU A 139 -32.01 6.47 9.43
CA GLU A 139 -33.22 6.44 8.62
C GLU A 139 -32.87 6.83 7.17
N SER A 140 -33.38 6.03 6.22
CA SER A 140 -33.17 6.18 4.78
C SER A 140 -33.98 7.34 4.21
#